data_ef69ac718b99295eb6940ed043a7b3c1
#
_entry.id   ef69ac718b99295eb6940ed043a7b3c1
#
_cell.length_a   1.000
_cell.length_b   1.000
_cell.length_c   1.000
_cell.angle_alpha   90.00
_cell.angle_beta   90.00
_cell.angle_gamma   90.00
#
_symmetry.space_group_name_H-M   'P 1'
#
loop_
_entity.id
_entity.type
_entity.pdbx_description
1 polymer ?
#
loop_
_entity_poly.entity_id
_entity_poly.type
_entity_poly.pdbx_seq_one_letter_code
_entity_poly.pdbx_strand_id
1 'polypeptide(L)'
;ADPARLAAAVGYDAESLAKLPDGANMGLSCGNPVAIAALREGQTVVDLGSGGGFDVFQAGEKVKASGRVIGVDMTPEMLAKARKNIGQYRQRTGLDNVEFRLGEIECLPVPDNSVDVVLSNCVINLSPDKPKVWREIYRVLKSGGKVSVSDLALLKPLPDTVRDMAAALVGCVASAVLVEETKVLLEKAGFTSIVLTPKPDYVRNMQDWNDPLYKQIAETLPQGEEMADYVVSLSIEARK
;
A
#
# COMPACT_ATOMS: atom_id res chain seq x y z
N ALA A 1 -16.78 7.38 -4.91
CA ALA A 1 -16.26 6.85 -6.18
C ALA A 1 -16.48 5.34 -6.27
N ASP A 2 -16.59 4.76 -7.47
CA ASP A 2 -16.72 3.32 -7.68
C ASP A 2 -15.35 2.65 -7.41
N PRO A 3 -15.24 1.72 -6.43
CA PRO A 3 -14.00 1.05 -6.09
C PRO A 3 -13.34 0.31 -7.26
N ALA A 4 -14.13 -0.27 -8.18
CA ALA A 4 -13.60 -0.97 -9.34
C ALA A 4 -12.96 -0.01 -10.35
N ARG A 5 -13.56 1.16 -10.57
CA ARG A 5 -13.02 2.22 -11.42
C ARG A 5 -11.71 2.77 -10.87
N LEU A 6 -11.63 2.95 -9.54
CA LEU A 6 -10.41 3.40 -8.87
C LEU A 6 -9.27 2.39 -9.03
N ALA A 7 -9.55 1.10 -8.77
CA ALA A 7 -8.57 0.04 -8.94
C ALA A 7 -8.06 -0.05 -10.39
N ALA A 8 -8.96 0.04 -11.38
CA ALA A 8 -8.56 0.06 -12.79
C ALA A 8 -7.65 1.25 -13.13
N ALA A 9 -7.94 2.44 -12.57
CA ALA A 9 -7.14 3.65 -12.79
C ALA A 9 -5.70 3.53 -12.26
N VAL A 10 -5.45 2.69 -11.25
CA VAL A 10 -4.10 2.43 -10.70
C VAL A 10 -3.47 1.15 -11.25
N GLY A 11 -4.05 0.55 -12.30
CA GLY A 11 -3.42 -0.52 -13.06
C GLY A 11 -3.79 -1.94 -12.65
N TYR A 12 -4.91 -2.15 -11.92
CA TYR A 12 -5.46 -3.49 -11.72
C TYR A 12 -6.29 -3.89 -12.94
N ASP A 13 -6.05 -5.09 -13.45
CA ASP A 13 -6.79 -5.61 -14.60
C ASP A 13 -8.19 -6.12 -14.22
N ALA A 14 -9.13 -6.00 -15.16
CA ALA A 14 -10.54 -6.34 -14.93
C ALA A 14 -10.75 -7.84 -14.61
N GLU A 15 -9.93 -8.74 -15.15
CA GLU A 15 -10.03 -10.18 -14.89
C GLU A 15 -9.64 -10.50 -13.45
N SER A 16 -8.54 -9.92 -12.96
CA SER A 16 -8.12 -10.03 -11.55
C SER A 16 -9.18 -9.46 -10.60
N LEU A 17 -9.75 -8.30 -10.94
CA LEU A 17 -10.81 -7.68 -10.14
C LEU A 17 -12.08 -8.53 -10.05
N ALA A 18 -12.48 -9.21 -11.13
CA ALA A 18 -13.66 -10.06 -11.16
C ALA A 18 -13.54 -11.32 -10.28
N LYS A 19 -12.33 -11.76 -9.99
CA LYS A 19 -12.06 -12.94 -9.14
C LYS A 19 -12.03 -12.60 -7.64
N LEU A 20 -11.97 -11.34 -7.28
CA LEU A 20 -11.89 -10.92 -5.88
C LEU A 20 -13.19 -11.21 -5.13
N PRO A 21 -13.09 -11.57 -3.84
CA PRO A 21 -14.26 -11.66 -2.96
C PRO A 21 -15.00 -10.32 -2.87
N ASP A 22 -16.32 -10.41 -2.66
CA ASP A 22 -17.17 -9.23 -2.59
C ASP A 22 -16.78 -8.32 -1.43
N GLY A 23 -16.58 -7.03 -1.73
CA GLY A 23 -16.19 -6.01 -0.77
C GLY A 23 -14.74 -6.11 -0.28
N ALA A 24 -13.86 -6.93 -0.88
CA ALA A 24 -12.43 -6.87 -0.64
C ALA A 24 -11.83 -5.55 -1.15
N ASN A 25 -12.30 -5.08 -2.31
CA ASN A 25 -11.94 -3.77 -2.84
C ASN A 25 -12.74 -2.66 -2.16
N MET A 26 -12.06 -1.79 -1.43
CA MET A 26 -12.65 -0.65 -0.72
C MET A 26 -12.35 0.70 -1.39
N GLY A 27 -11.64 0.71 -2.52
CA GLY A 27 -11.28 1.93 -3.23
C GLY A 27 -10.23 2.78 -2.52
N LEU A 28 -9.32 2.16 -1.76
CA LEU A 28 -8.31 2.84 -0.95
C LEU A 28 -6.88 2.66 -1.50
N SER A 29 -6.73 2.28 -2.76
CA SER A 29 -5.43 1.99 -3.36
C SER A 29 -4.78 3.25 -3.95
N CYS A 30 -3.51 3.48 -3.63
CA CYS A 30 -2.68 4.55 -4.22
C CYS A 30 -1.83 4.03 -5.41
N GLY A 31 -1.90 2.75 -5.71
CA GLY A 31 -1.17 2.09 -6.80
C GLY A 31 -1.41 0.58 -6.79
N ASN A 32 -0.59 -0.16 -7.55
CA ASN A 32 -0.68 -1.62 -7.64
C ASN A 32 0.67 -2.27 -7.26
N PRO A 33 0.94 -2.46 -5.95
CA PRO A 33 2.18 -3.08 -5.48
C PRO A 33 2.32 -4.54 -5.92
N VAL A 34 1.20 -5.25 -6.12
CA VAL A 34 1.20 -6.65 -6.60
C VAL A 34 1.78 -6.76 -8.01
N ALA A 35 1.38 -5.84 -8.91
CA ALA A 35 1.92 -5.80 -10.27
C ALA A 35 3.42 -5.42 -10.28
N ILE A 36 3.80 -4.40 -9.49
CA ILE A 36 5.18 -3.94 -9.36
C ILE A 36 6.09 -5.06 -8.80
N ALA A 37 5.59 -5.80 -7.81
CA ALA A 37 6.33 -6.87 -7.17
C ALA A 37 6.69 -8.03 -8.12
N ALA A 38 6.00 -8.22 -9.23
CA ALA A 38 6.21 -9.35 -10.14
C ALA A 38 6.35 -10.68 -9.37
N LEU A 39 5.31 -11.04 -8.62
CA LEU A 39 5.28 -12.20 -7.75
C LEU A 39 5.48 -13.50 -8.53
N ARG A 40 6.10 -14.50 -7.89
CA ARG A 40 6.37 -15.81 -8.47
C ARG A 40 5.72 -16.91 -7.63
N GLU A 41 5.40 -18.01 -8.28
CA GLU A 41 4.92 -19.21 -7.62
C GLU A 41 5.87 -19.66 -6.50
N GLY A 42 5.30 -20.10 -5.38
CA GLY A 42 6.03 -20.61 -4.22
C GLY A 42 6.55 -19.55 -3.25
N GLN A 43 6.41 -18.26 -3.55
CA GLN A 43 6.88 -17.20 -2.65
C GLN A 43 6.00 -17.05 -1.40
N THR A 44 6.65 -16.68 -0.30
CA THR A 44 5.97 -16.17 0.91
C THR A 44 5.89 -14.66 0.83
N VAL A 45 4.69 -14.13 0.90
CA VAL A 45 4.40 -12.70 0.77
C VAL A 45 3.72 -12.18 2.04
N VAL A 46 4.08 -10.98 2.47
CA VAL A 46 3.36 -10.25 3.53
C VAL A 46 2.78 -8.97 2.93
N ASP A 47 1.52 -8.69 3.23
CA ASP A 47 0.83 -7.45 2.88
C ASP A 47 0.56 -6.63 4.14
N LEU A 48 1.10 -5.42 4.20
CA LEU A 48 0.99 -4.51 5.33
C LEU A 48 -0.26 -3.64 5.20
N GLY A 49 -1.08 -3.61 6.27
CA GLY A 49 -2.37 -2.92 6.25
C GLY A 49 -3.33 -3.55 5.26
N SER A 50 -3.47 -4.87 5.34
CA SER A 50 -4.19 -5.68 4.34
C SER A 50 -5.68 -5.38 4.23
N GLY A 51 -6.27 -4.62 5.17
CA GLY A 51 -7.68 -4.25 5.16
C GLY A 51 -8.61 -5.43 4.92
N GLY A 52 -9.48 -5.33 3.94
CA GLY A 52 -10.40 -6.40 3.51
C GLY A 52 -9.75 -7.53 2.70
N GLY A 53 -8.43 -7.50 2.50
CA GLY A 53 -7.66 -8.54 1.82
C GLY A 53 -7.46 -8.32 0.32
N PHE A 54 -7.65 -7.09 -0.17
CA PHE A 54 -7.61 -6.78 -1.62
C PHE A 54 -6.32 -7.27 -2.29
N ASP A 55 -5.16 -6.82 -1.83
CA ASP A 55 -3.86 -7.22 -2.39
C ASP A 55 -3.48 -8.65 -1.97
N VAL A 56 -3.91 -9.13 -0.79
CA VAL A 56 -3.66 -10.51 -0.31
C VAL A 56 -4.26 -11.55 -1.25
N PHE A 57 -5.52 -11.40 -1.66
CA PHE A 57 -6.18 -12.37 -2.53
C PHE A 57 -5.56 -12.39 -3.93
N GLN A 58 -5.18 -11.23 -4.46
CA GLN A 58 -4.48 -11.13 -5.75
C GLN A 58 -3.09 -11.77 -5.69
N ALA A 59 -2.33 -11.46 -4.63
CA ALA A 59 -1.02 -12.06 -4.41
C ALA A 59 -1.13 -13.59 -4.27
N GLY A 60 -2.16 -14.09 -3.59
CA GLY A 60 -2.44 -15.51 -3.44
C GLY A 60 -2.58 -16.24 -4.78
N GLU A 61 -3.29 -15.65 -5.74
CA GLU A 61 -3.40 -16.21 -7.09
C GLU A 61 -2.05 -16.23 -7.84
N LYS A 62 -1.19 -15.24 -7.61
CA LYS A 62 0.14 -15.17 -8.25
C LYS A 62 1.12 -16.20 -7.69
N VAL A 63 1.13 -16.39 -6.35
CA VAL A 63 2.08 -17.31 -5.70
C VAL A 63 1.62 -18.77 -5.73
N LYS A 64 0.38 -19.06 -6.17
CA LYS A 64 -0.19 -20.40 -6.34
C LYS A 64 -0.22 -21.23 -5.04
N ALA A 65 -0.57 -22.53 -5.16
CA ALA A 65 -0.74 -23.42 -4.03
C ALA A 65 0.55 -23.68 -3.21
N SER A 66 1.71 -23.57 -3.82
CA SER A 66 3.01 -23.73 -3.18
C SER A 66 3.50 -22.48 -2.44
N GLY A 67 2.89 -21.33 -2.68
CA GLY A 67 3.19 -20.07 -2.00
C GLY A 67 2.26 -19.81 -0.82
N ARG A 68 2.52 -18.70 -0.11
CA ARG A 68 1.72 -18.25 1.03
C ARG A 68 1.65 -16.73 1.08
N VAL A 69 0.48 -16.20 1.41
CA VAL A 69 0.30 -14.77 1.61
C VAL A 69 -0.27 -14.50 3.00
N ILE A 70 0.36 -13.58 3.72
CA ILE A 70 -0.01 -13.17 5.08
C ILE A 70 -0.43 -11.71 5.03
N GLY A 71 -1.70 -11.42 5.23
CA GLY A 71 -2.18 -10.07 5.45
C GLY A 71 -2.03 -9.68 6.92
N VAL A 72 -1.44 -8.53 7.19
CA VAL A 72 -1.34 -7.96 8.54
C VAL A 72 -2.13 -6.67 8.59
N ASP A 73 -3.01 -6.53 9.59
CA ASP A 73 -3.78 -5.32 9.84
C ASP A 73 -3.97 -5.12 11.35
N MET A 74 -4.00 -3.88 11.80
CA MET A 74 -4.22 -3.55 13.21
C MET A 74 -5.69 -3.46 13.59
N THR A 75 -6.60 -3.47 12.61
CA THR A 75 -8.04 -3.25 12.79
C THR A 75 -8.79 -4.59 12.82
N PRO A 76 -9.33 -5.02 13.98
CA PRO A 76 -10.04 -6.29 14.10
C PRO A 76 -11.21 -6.44 13.12
N GLU A 77 -11.95 -5.36 12.85
CA GLU A 77 -13.09 -5.32 11.95
C GLU A 77 -12.68 -5.60 10.50
N MET A 78 -11.53 -5.04 10.08
CA MET A 78 -10.97 -5.31 8.74
C MET A 78 -10.57 -6.78 8.61
N LEU A 79 -9.91 -7.32 9.62
CA LEU A 79 -9.53 -8.74 9.62
C LEU A 79 -10.74 -9.67 9.66
N ALA A 80 -11.80 -9.32 10.39
CA ALA A 80 -13.04 -10.09 10.40
C ALA A 80 -13.65 -10.16 9.00
N LYS A 81 -13.67 -9.03 8.28
CA LYS A 81 -14.12 -8.94 6.89
C LYS A 81 -13.23 -9.76 5.95
N ALA A 82 -11.92 -9.61 6.04
CA ALA A 82 -10.95 -10.34 5.24
C ALA A 82 -11.05 -11.87 5.44
N ARG A 83 -11.13 -12.31 6.70
CA ARG A 83 -11.28 -13.74 7.06
C ARG A 83 -12.59 -14.34 6.54
N LYS A 84 -13.69 -13.58 6.57
CA LYS A 84 -14.98 -14.00 5.99
C LYS A 84 -14.85 -14.25 4.48
N ASN A 85 -14.02 -13.47 3.81
CA ASN A 85 -13.80 -13.55 2.37
C ASN A 85 -12.94 -14.76 1.94
N ILE A 86 -12.21 -15.41 2.86
CA ILE A 86 -11.40 -16.61 2.54
C ILE A 86 -12.26 -17.72 1.92
N GLY A 87 -13.49 -17.92 2.40
CA GLY A 87 -14.40 -18.93 1.85
C GLY A 87 -14.72 -18.69 0.37
N GLN A 88 -15.02 -17.46 -0.02
CA GLN A 88 -15.25 -17.11 -1.41
C GLN A 88 -13.97 -17.23 -2.26
N TYR A 89 -12.83 -16.81 -1.73
CA TYR A 89 -11.54 -16.96 -2.39
C TYR A 89 -11.24 -18.43 -2.71
N ARG A 90 -11.37 -19.33 -1.73
CA ARG A 90 -11.21 -20.80 -1.92
C ARG A 90 -12.16 -21.34 -2.99
N GLN A 91 -13.42 -20.93 -2.94
CA GLN A 91 -14.43 -21.38 -3.92
C GLN A 91 -14.11 -20.94 -5.35
N ARG A 92 -13.64 -19.68 -5.52
CA ARG A 92 -13.35 -19.11 -6.84
C ARG A 92 -12.04 -19.58 -7.44
N THR A 93 -11.01 -19.83 -6.61
CA THR A 93 -9.64 -20.12 -7.07
C THR A 93 -9.17 -21.55 -6.83
N GLY A 94 -9.81 -22.28 -5.92
CA GLY A 94 -9.33 -23.59 -5.43
C GLY A 94 -8.11 -23.51 -4.52
N LEU A 95 -7.66 -22.29 -4.14
CA LEU A 95 -6.46 -22.06 -3.34
C LEU A 95 -6.79 -21.90 -1.85
N ASP A 96 -5.87 -22.36 -0.98
CA ASP A 96 -5.93 -22.20 0.48
C ASP A 96 -4.57 -21.71 1.01
N ASN A 97 -4.08 -20.61 0.46
CA ASN A 97 -2.72 -20.11 0.65
C ASN A 97 -2.68 -18.69 1.22
N VAL A 98 -3.79 -18.22 1.79
CA VAL A 98 -3.89 -16.88 2.38
C VAL A 98 -4.28 -16.96 3.86
N GLU A 99 -3.74 -16.09 4.68
CA GLU A 99 -4.11 -15.93 6.09
C GLU A 99 -4.06 -14.46 6.51
N PHE A 100 -4.71 -14.13 7.64
CA PHE A 100 -4.77 -12.77 8.16
C PHE A 100 -4.41 -12.76 9.66
N ARG A 101 -3.48 -11.87 10.02
CA ARG A 101 -2.97 -11.71 11.39
C ARG A 101 -3.25 -10.31 11.91
N LEU A 102 -3.66 -10.22 13.17
CA LEU A 102 -3.75 -8.96 13.90
C LEU A 102 -2.34 -8.53 14.28
N GLY A 103 -1.97 -7.29 13.95
CA GLY A 103 -0.67 -6.72 14.30
C GLY A 103 -0.48 -5.32 13.76
N GLU A 104 0.44 -4.60 14.38
CA GLU A 104 0.90 -3.29 13.94
C GLU A 104 2.07 -3.47 12.96
N ILE A 105 2.19 -2.55 11.98
CA ILE A 105 3.26 -2.62 10.99
C ILE A 105 4.64 -2.28 11.58
N GLU A 106 4.67 -1.64 12.75
CA GLU A 106 5.86 -1.37 13.56
C GLU A 106 6.35 -2.59 14.36
N CYS A 107 5.55 -3.67 14.43
CA CYS A 107 5.88 -4.91 15.15
C CYS A 107 5.17 -6.08 14.49
N LEU A 108 5.70 -6.55 13.37
CA LEU A 108 5.05 -7.56 12.55
C LEU A 108 5.00 -8.93 13.24
N PRO A 109 3.82 -9.58 13.30
CA PRO A 109 3.67 -10.93 13.84
C PRO A 109 4.18 -12.00 12.83
N VAL A 110 5.41 -11.80 12.36
CA VAL A 110 6.06 -12.58 11.32
C VAL A 110 7.53 -12.84 11.74
N PRO A 111 8.03 -14.07 11.63
CA PRO A 111 9.41 -14.39 11.99
C PRO A 111 10.45 -13.67 11.12
N ASP A 112 11.65 -13.53 11.68
CA ASP A 112 12.80 -12.97 10.97
C ASP A 112 13.16 -13.83 9.74
N ASN A 113 13.61 -13.18 8.67
CA ASN A 113 14.14 -13.83 7.46
C ASN A 113 13.21 -14.93 6.88
N SER A 114 11.90 -14.74 6.94
CA SER A 114 10.90 -15.74 6.53
C SER A 114 10.11 -15.38 5.27
N VAL A 115 10.23 -14.14 4.80
CA VAL A 115 9.39 -13.55 3.74
C VAL A 115 10.21 -13.26 2.49
N ASP A 116 9.70 -13.61 1.33
CA ASP A 116 10.34 -13.32 0.04
C ASP A 116 9.99 -11.92 -0.46
N VAL A 117 8.74 -11.49 -0.22
CA VAL A 117 8.24 -10.19 -0.69
C VAL A 117 7.35 -9.55 0.37
N VAL A 118 7.56 -8.25 0.63
CA VAL A 118 6.62 -7.42 1.40
C VAL A 118 5.91 -6.47 0.44
N LEU A 119 4.59 -6.40 0.57
CA LEU A 119 3.71 -5.46 -0.13
C LEU A 119 3.16 -4.44 0.86
N SER A 120 2.85 -3.23 0.38
CA SER A 120 2.06 -2.26 1.13
C SER A 120 1.37 -1.28 0.18
N ASN A 121 0.16 -0.88 0.51
CA ASN A 121 -0.63 0.06 -0.29
C ASN A 121 -1.29 1.12 0.62
N CYS A 122 -0.81 2.37 0.57
CA CYS A 122 -1.33 3.52 1.32
C CYS A 122 -1.39 3.32 2.86
N VAL A 123 -0.40 2.69 3.46
CA VAL A 123 -0.41 2.35 4.89
C VAL A 123 0.79 2.90 5.65
N ILE A 124 1.99 2.92 5.05
CA ILE A 124 3.22 3.30 5.77
C ILE A 124 3.13 4.75 6.27
N ASN A 125 2.47 5.62 5.53
CA ASN A 125 2.26 7.01 5.95
C ASN A 125 1.40 7.14 7.21
N LEU A 126 0.54 6.18 7.52
CA LEU A 126 -0.27 6.19 8.74
C LEU A 126 0.53 5.89 10.01
N SER A 127 1.70 5.28 9.86
CA SER A 127 2.58 4.97 11.00
C SER A 127 3.20 6.25 11.59
N PRO A 128 3.19 6.39 12.93
CA PRO A 128 3.92 7.45 13.62
C PRO A 128 5.44 7.20 13.65
N ASP A 129 5.89 5.95 13.44
CA ASP A 129 7.32 5.56 13.48
C ASP A 129 7.72 4.84 12.18
N LYS A 130 7.78 5.57 11.08
CA LYS A 130 8.19 5.04 9.78
C LYS A 130 9.59 4.40 9.78
N PRO A 131 10.60 4.94 10.50
CA PRO A 131 11.88 4.25 10.66
C PRO A 131 11.74 2.83 11.24
N LYS A 132 10.84 2.63 12.20
CA LYS A 132 10.58 1.31 12.79
C LYS A 132 9.90 0.38 11.79
N VAL A 133 8.94 0.88 11.01
CA VAL A 133 8.29 0.10 9.95
C VAL A 133 9.33 -0.43 8.95
N TRP A 134 10.22 0.43 8.44
CA TRP A 134 11.24 0.00 7.49
C TRP A 134 12.22 -1.03 8.08
N ARG A 135 12.57 -0.91 9.37
CA ARG A 135 13.39 -1.93 10.07
C ARG A 135 12.64 -3.25 10.22
N GLU A 136 11.34 -3.24 10.51
CA GLU A 136 10.51 -4.45 10.59
C GLU A 136 10.36 -5.14 9.24
N ILE A 137 10.12 -4.39 8.16
CA ILE A 137 10.13 -4.92 6.80
C ILE A 137 11.47 -5.60 6.50
N TYR A 138 12.58 -4.93 6.82
CA TYR A 138 13.92 -5.49 6.62
C TYR A 138 14.13 -6.75 7.47
N ARG A 139 13.69 -6.77 8.72
CA ARG A 139 13.82 -7.91 9.63
C ARG A 139 13.14 -9.17 9.06
N VAL A 140 11.90 -9.05 8.61
CA VAL A 140 11.12 -10.21 8.15
C VAL A 140 11.54 -10.73 6.77
N LEU A 141 12.11 -9.88 5.92
CA LEU A 141 12.61 -10.28 4.60
C LEU A 141 13.78 -11.23 4.70
N LYS A 142 13.79 -12.26 3.88
CA LYS A 142 14.96 -13.13 3.61
C LYS A 142 16.06 -12.31 2.93
N SER A 143 17.31 -12.78 2.99
CA SER A 143 18.38 -12.25 2.15
C SER A 143 18.01 -12.33 0.68
N GLY A 144 18.14 -11.22 -0.07
CA GLY A 144 17.68 -11.07 -1.45
C GLY A 144 16.18 -10.89 -1.61
N GLY A 145 15.42 -10.88 -0.52
CA GLY A 145 13.98 -10.53 -0.52
C GLY A 145 13.76 -9.09 -0.94
N LYS A 146 12.55 -8.77 -1.35
CA LYS A 146 12.21 -7.43 -1.85
C LYS A 146 10.97 -6.84 -1.20
N VAL A 147 10.90 -5.53 -1.19
CA VAL A 147 9.72 -4.76 -0.83
C VAL A 147 9.15 -4.08 -2.07
N SER A 148 7.83 -4.01 -2.15
CA SER A 148 7.09 -3.27 -3.18
C SER A 148 5.94 -2.50 -2.52
N VAL A 149 6.02 -1.18 -2.54
CA VAL A 149 5.08 -0.29 -1.87
C VAL A 149 4.52 0.71 -2.88
N SER A 150 3.23 1.02 -2.74
CA SER A 150 2.61 2.18 -3.35
C SER A 150 2.05 3.05 -2.24
N ASP A 151 2.56 4.28 -2.09
CA ASP A 151 2.10 5.23 -1.07
C ASP A 151 2.19 6.66 -1.59
N LEU A 152 1.60 7.61 -0.89
CA LEU A 152 1.76 9.03 -1.22
C LEU A 152 3.10 9.53 -0.69
N ALA A 153 3.71 10.44 -1.44
CA ALA A 153 4.92 11.14 -1.03
C ALA A 153 4.84 12.63 -1.40
N LEU A 154 5.63 13.44 -0.72
CA LEU A 154 5.74 14.86 -1.01
C LEU A 154 6.86 15.13 -2.01
N LEU A 155 6.59 15.98 -3.00
CA LEU A 155 7.57 16.53 -3.93
C LEU A 155 8.28 17.73 -3.34
N LYS A 156 7.55 18.54 -2.54
CA LYS A 156 8.03 19.69 -1.78
C LYS A 156 7.24 19.80 -0.46
N PRO A 157 7.74 20.49 0.56
CA PRO A 157 7.01 20.67 1.82
C PRO A 157 5.63 21.30 1.59
N LEU A 158 4.61 20.76 2.28
CA LEU A 158 3.27 21.35 2.28
C LEU A 158 3.29 22.74 2.94
N PRO A 159 2.51 23.71 2.44
CA PRO A 159 2.24 24.96 3.17
C PRO A 159 1.68 24.66 4.57
N ASP A 160 2.02 25.47 5.57
CA ASP A 160 1.56 25.26 6.95
C ASP A 160 0.03 25.20 7.05
N THR A 161 -0.67 26.06 6.30
CA THR A 161 -2.14 26.08 6.20
C THR A 161 -2.72 24.76 5.71
N VAL A 162 -2.06 24.10 4.76
CA VAL A 162 -2.49 22.79 4.22
C VAL A 162 -2.11 21.67 5.15
N ARG A 163 -0.95 21.74 5.79
CA ARG A 163 -0.46 20.71 6.71
C ARG A 163 -1.38 20.57 7.92
N ASP A 164 -1.80 21.69 8.50
CA ASP A 164 -2.70 21.67 9.66
C ASP A 164 -4.10 21.16 9.29
N MET A 165 -4.58 21.48 8.10
CA MET A 165 -5.86 21.01 7.58
C MET A 165 -5.80 19.54 7.15
N ALA A 166 -4.76 19.14 6.45
CA ALA A 166 -4.55 17.77 5.99
C ALA A 166 -4.33 16.80 7.16
N ALA A 167 -3.66 17.24 8.25
CA ALA A 167 -3.50 16.47 9.48
C ALA A 167 -4.84 16.08 10.10
N ALA A 168 -5.83 16.96 10.00
CA ALA A 168 -7.17 16.69 10.54
C ALA A 168 -8.01 15.75 9.66
N LEU A 169 -7.72 15.66 8.37
CA LEU A 169 -8.67 15.16 7.41
C LEU A 169 -8.25 13.90 6.62
N VAL A 170 -6.95 13.74 6.32
CA VAL A 170 -6.48 12.60 5.50
C VAL A 170 -5.10 12.15 5.96
N GLY A 171 -5.04 11.25 6.91
CA GLY A 171 -3.80 10.76 7.51
C GLY A 171 -2.67 10.41 6.52
N CYS A 172 -3.01 9.99 5.31
CA CYS A 172 -2.02 9.63 4.29
C CYS A 172 -1.26 10.83 3.72
N VAL A 173 -1.90 11.99 3.52
CA VAL A 173 -1.24 13.19 2.95
C VAL A 173 -0.48 13.96 4.03
N ALA A 174 -1.09 14.15 5.19
CA ALA A 174 -0.49 14.93 6.28
C ALA A 174 0.78 14.32 6.84
N SER A 175 0.85 13.01 6.84
CA SER A 175 1.99 12.25 7.34
C SER A 175 2.91 11.71 6.24
N ALA A 176 2.64 12.07 4.98
CA ALA A 176 3.53 11.77 3.88
C ALA A 176 4.88 12.49 4.05
N VAL A 177 5.95 11.81 3.71
CA VAL A 177 7.31 12.36 3.76
C VAL A 177 7.80 12.70 2.35
N LEU A 178 8.84 13.51 2.25
CA LEU A 178 9.46 13.82 0.96
C LEU A 178 10.00 12.54 0.30
N VAL A 179 9.98 12.50 -1.02
CA VAL A 179 10.54 11.37 -1.80
C VAL A 179 11.98 11.08 -1.38
N GLU A 180 12.78 12.11 -1.16
CA GLU A 180 14.18 11.97 -0.74
C GLU A 180 14.30 11.44 0.70
N GLU A 181 13.41 11.86 1.60
CA GLU A 181 13.36 11.32 2.97
C GLU A 181 13.01 9.83 2.97
N THR A 182 12.11 9.39 2.08
CA THR A 182 11.79 7.98 1.89
C THR A 182 13.04 7.18 1.53
N LYS A 183 13.88 7.70 0.63
CA LYS A 183 15.16 7.07 0.27
C LYS A 183 16.08 6.92 1.47
N VAL A 184 16.24 7.99 2.24
CA VAL A 184 17.10 7.99 3.44
C VAL A 184 16.59 6.99 4.49
N LEU A 185 15.28 6.85 4.67
CA LEU A 185 14.69 5.89 5.59
C LEU A 185 15.01 4.44 5.18
N LEU A 186 14.91 4.13 3.88
CA LEU A 186 15.25 2.82 3.32
C LEU A 186 16.75 2.51 3.49
N GLU A 187 17.62 3.45 3.14
CA GLU A 187 19.07 3.29 3.29
C GLU A 187 19.48 3.05 4.75
N LYS A 188 18.89 3.82 5.69
CA LYS A 188 19.13 3.62 7.14
C LYS A 188 18.61 2.28 7.66
N ALA A 189 17.58 1.71 7.05
CA ALA A 189 17.10 0.38 7.40
C ALA A 189 17.95 -0.76 6.81
N GLY A 190 18.90 -0.46 5.90
CA GLY A 190 19.81 -1.41 5.27
C GLY A 190 19.43 -1.87 3.88
N PHE A 191 18.39 -1.29 3.28
CA PHE A 191 17.96 -1.64 1.92
C PHE A 191 18.95 -1.19 0.86
N THR A 192 19.01 -1.97 -0.21
CA THR A 192 19.81 -1.74 -1.41
C THR A 192 18.94 -1.73 -2.65
N SER A 193 19.50 -1.38 -3.81
CA SER A 193 18.78 -1.36 -5.09
C SER A 193 17.44 -0.59 -5.00
N ILE A 194 17.47 0.56 -4.33
CA ILE A 194 16.29 1.38 -4.08
C ILE A 194 15.89 2.06 -5.39
N VAL A 195 14.64 1.83 -5.81
CA VAL A 195 14.01 2.48 -6.97
C VAL A 195 12.76 3.19 -6.48
N LEU A 196 12.71 4.50 -6.68
CA LEU A 196 11.58 5.36 -6.36
C LEU A 196 11.02 5.91 -7.68
N THR A 197 9.77 5.57 -7.99
CA THR A 197 9.12 5.98 -9.23
C THR A 197 7.88 6.81 -8.93
N PRO A 198 7.96 8.15 -9.07
CA PRO A 198 6.80 9.02 -8.94
C PRO A 198 5.79 8.76 -10.06
N LYS A 199 4.49 8.76 -9.73
CA LYS A 199 3.36 8.62 -10.65
C LYS A 199 2.47 9.85 -10.58
N PRO A 200 2.79 10.92 -11.33
CA PRO A 200 2.11 12.22 -11.21
C PRO A 200 0.64 12.18 -11.62
N ASP A 201 0.27 11.31 -12.57
CA ASP A 201 -1.09 11.24 -13.09
C ASP A 201 -2.11 10.76 -12.05
N TYR A 202 -1.66 10.05 -11.00
CA TYR A 202 -2.55 9.59 -9.94
C TYR A 202 -3.25 10.75 -9.22
N VAL A 203 -2.48 11.74 -8.76
CA VAL A 203 -3.03 12.90 -8.03
C VAL A 203 -3.84 13.80 -8.95
N ARG A 204 -3.42 14.00 -10.21
CA ARG A 204 -4.18 14.77 -11.21
C ARG A 204 -5.54 14.15 -11.47
N ASN A 205 -5.61 12.83 -11.63
CA ASN A 205 -6.87 12.13 -11.84
C ASN A 205 -7.79 12.18 -10.62
N MET A 206 -7.25 12.33 -9.40
CA MET A 206 -8.05 12.50 -8.18
C MET A 206 -8.84 13.82 -8.14
N GLN A 207 -8.39 14.86 -8.84
CA GLN A 207 -9.13 16.13 -8.93
C GLN A 207 -10.52 15.93 -9.57
N ASP A 208 -10.63 14.96 -10.48
CA ASP A 208 -11.90 14.61 -11.14
C ASP A 208 -12.88 13.82 -10.24
N TRP A 209 -12.45 13.36 -9.06
CA TRP A 209 -13.25 12.50 -8.19
C TRP A 209 -14.28 13.23 -7.33
N ASN A 210 -14.34 14.55 -7.45
CA ASN A 210 -15.30 15.40 -6.75
C ASN A 210 -15.32 15.21 -5.22
N ASP A 211 -14.16 14.88 -4.64
CA ASP A 211 -13.99 14.71 -3.20
C ASP A 211 -14.03 16.09 -2.52
N PRO A 212 -14.96 16.32 -1.56
CA PRO A 212 -15.10 17.60 -0.88
C PRO A 212 -13.82 18.05 -0.18
N LEU A 213 -13.02 17.08 0.31
CA LEU A 213 -11.78 17.30 0.99
C LEU A 213 -10.69 17.86 0.05
N TYR A 214 -10.55 17.23 -1.13
CA TYR A 214 -9.61 17.72 -2.15
C TYR A 214 -9.93 19.15 -2.57
N LYS A 215 -11.22 19.50 -2.68
CA LYS A 215 -11.64 20.88 -2.98
C LYS A 215 -11.22 21.85 -1.90
N GLN A 216 -11.43 21.52 -0.63
CA GLN A 216 -11.02 22.36 0.49
C GLN A 216 -9.51 22.57 0.53
N ILE A 217 -8.73 21.52 0.27
CA ILE A 217 -7.26 21.65 0.20
C ILE A 217 -6.84 22.53 -0.99
N ALA A 218 -7.44 22.34 -2.15
CA ALA A 218 -7.15 23.11 -3.35
C ALA A 218 -7.44 24.62 -3.16
N GLU A 219 -8.50 24.96 -2.42
CA GLU A 219 -8.87 26.35 -2.10
C GLU A 219 -7.88 27.04 -1.13
N THR A 220 -7.08 26.27 -0.38
CA THR A 220 -6.09 26.79 0.58
C THR A 220 -4.68 26.84 0.04
N LEU A 221 -4.45 26.30 -1.14
CA LEU A 221 -3.14 26.37 -1.80
C LEU A 221 -2.83 27.79 -2.29
N PRO A 222 -1.54 28.16 -2.41
CA PRO A 222 -1.14 29.42 -3.03
C PRO A 222 -1.71 29.55 -4.44
N GLN A 223 -1.99 30.81 -4.83
CA GLN A 223 -2.59 31.09 -6.14
C GLN A 223 -1.71 30.56 -7.29
N GLY A 224 -2.29 29.72 -8.14
CA GLY A 224 -1.62 29.12 -9.29
C GLY A 224 -0.91 27.81 -8.99
N GLU A 225 -1.03 27.26 -7.78
CA GLU A 225 -0.49 25.94 -7.42
C GLU A 225 -1.61 24.91 -7.25
N GLU A 226 -1.28 23.65 -7.58
CA GLU A 226 -2.18 22.51 -7.48
C GLU A 226 -1.66 21.45 -6.50
N MET A 227 -2.53 20.57 -6.01
CA MET A 227 -2.12 19.45 -5.15
C MET A 227 -1.05 18.58 -5.80
N ALA A 228 -1.11 18.40 -7.11
CA ALA A 228 -0.13 17.66 -7.88
C ALA A 228 1.30 18.27 -7.87
N ASP A 229 1.44 19.54 -7.47
CA ASP A 229 2.75 20.19 -7.28
C ASP A 229 3.42 19.76 -5.97
N TYR A 230 2.64 19.27 -5.03
CA TYR A 230 3.08 18.90 -3.68
C TYR A 230 3.09 17.41 -3.43
N VAL A 231 2.10 16.68 -3.95
CA VAL A 231 1.85 15.28 -3.63
C VAL A 231 1.91 14.42 -4.89
N VAL A 232 2.50 13.25 -4.74
CA VAL A 232 2.60 12.26 -5.81
C VAL A 232 2.33 10.87 -5.24
N SER A 233 1.73 9.98 -6.04
CA SER A 233 1.80 8.55 -5.73
C SER A 233 3.21 8.06 -6.05
N LEU A 234 3.86 7.42 -5.09
CA LEU A 234 5.22 6.92 -5.19
C LEU A 234 5.22 5.40 -5.18
N SER A 235 5.78 4.82 -6.23
CA SER A 235 6.14 3.40 -6.23
C SER A 235 7.53 3.23 -5.65
N ILE A 236 7.66 2.36 -4.66
CA ILE A 236 8.90 2.10 -3.92
C ILE A 236 9.26 0.64 -4.09
N GLU A 237 10.44 0.37 -4.63
CA GLU A 237 11.02 -0.96 -4.70
C GLU A 237 12.41 -0.93 -4.05
N ALA A 238 12.73 -1.96 -3.26
CA ALA A 238 14.07 -2.12 -2.68
C ALA A 238 14.35 -3.59 -2.35
N ARG A 239 15.62 -3.91 -2.08
CA ARG A 239 16.07 -5.27 -1.73
C ARG A 239 16.84 -5.28 -0.42
N LYS A 240 16.64 -6.39 0.33
CA LYS A 240 17.48 -6.73 1.46
C LYS A 240 18.79 -7.36 1.02
#